data_137d224057a996364a4a58cd74c87594
#
_entry.id   137d224057a996364a4a58cd74c87594
#
_cell.length_a   1.000
_cell.length_b   1.000
_cell.length_c   1.000
_cell.angle_alpha   90.00
_cell.angle_beta   90.00
_cell.angle_gamma   90.00
#
_symmetry.space_group_name_H-M   'P 1'
#
loop_
_entity.id
_entity.type
_entity.pdbx_description
1 polymer ?
#
loop_
_entity_poly.entity_id
_entity_poly.type
_entity_poly.pdbx_seq_one_letter_code
_entity_poly.pdbx_strand_id
1 'polypeptide(L)'
;MIELNLPYHDKRNAQIDTLVLHCLAYDVDEGIEKFKEKNVSSHYLIDMNGKIYRLVSEDKQAWHCGISYWKGKTELNKTSIGIEVCSPSLGQEAYSKKQIYTLIRLCKKLIKKYHIKKINIVAHSDIAPTRKPDPGKAFPWKYLARNGIGLWYNIKNADTVEKLSEEQYLEKIGYDVSDLIAAKWAFCRRFIPDIIPNDSIENLINKPVPENAKQLIDHNLYIKTLKAVYYSYS
;
A
#
# COMPACT_ATOMS: atom_id res chain seq x y z
N MET A 1 10.83 18.81 -8.27
CA MET A 1 9.59 18.16 -8.72
C MET A 1 9.34 18.56 -10.15
N ILE A 2 9.02 17.60 -11.00
CA ILE A 2 8.67 17.80 -12.43
C ILE A 2 7.16 17.60 -12.56
N GLU A 3 6.51 18.44 -13.39
CA GLU A 3 5.08 18.36 -13.68
C GLU A 3 4.87 17.69 -15.03
N LEU A 4 4.02 16.66 -15.11
CA LEU A 4 3.75 15.92 -16.35
C LEU A 4 2.28 15.95 -16.80
N ASN A 5 1.34 16.20 -15.89
CA ASN A 5 -0.09 16.41 -16.16
C ASN A 5 -0.76 15.34 -17.04
N LEU A 6 -0.87 14.12 -16.52
CA LEU A 6 -1.61 13.04 -17.19
C LEU A 6 -3.13 13.33 -17.21
N PRO A 7 -3.84 13.00 -18.31
CA PRO A 7 -5.26 13.33 -18.46
C PRO A 7 -6.22 12.34 -17.74
N TYR A 8 -5.71 11.24 -17.20
CA TYR A 8 -6.51 10.14 -16.63
C TYR A 8 -6.93 10.46 -15.19
N HIS A 9 -7.89 11.36 -15.03
CA HIS A 9 -8.42 11.80 -13.75
C HIS A 9 -9.84 12.34 -13.87
N ASP A 10 -10.55 12.35 -12.76
CA ASP A 10 -11.84 13.02 -12.61
C ASP A 10 -11.73 14.30 -11.77
N LYS A 11 -12.82 15.07 -11.73
CA LYS A 11 -12.98 16.12 -10.73
C LYS A 11 -13.11 15.50 -9.35
N ARG A 12 -12.34 15.99 -8.39
CA ARG A 12 -12.45 15.55 -6.99
C ARG A 12 -13.59 16.30 -6.30
N ASN A 13 -14.52 15.55 -5.71
CA ASN A 13 -15.65 16.10 -4.95
C ASN A 13 -15.65 15.64 -3.49
N ALA A 14 -14.57 14.97 -3.02
CA ALA A 14 -14.43 14.45 -1.67
C ALA A 14 -13.14 14.94 -1.00
N GLN A 15 -13.16 14.99 0.34
CA GLN A 15 -11.98 15.32 1.11
C GLN A 15 -10.93 14.20 1.02
N ILE A 16 -9.68 14.60 0.95
CA ILE A 16 -8.54 13.67 0.98
C ILE A 16 -8.30 13.25 2.43
N ASP A 17 -8.35 11.96 2.71
CA ASP A 17 -8.12 11.38 4.03
C ASP A 17 -7.22 10.15 4.03
N THR A 18 -6.74 9.71 2.85
CA THR A 18 -6.00 8.47 2.66
C THR A 18 -4.76 8.70 1.78
N LEU A 19 -3.65 8.04 2.12
CA LEU A 19 -2.49 7.84 1.23
C LEU A 19 -2.41 6.38 0.83
N VAL A 20 -2.34 6.12 -0.47
CA VAL A 20 -2.11 4.78 -1.02
C VAL A 20 -0.71 4.74 -1.61
N LEU A 21 0.12 3.85 -1.06
CA LEU A 21 1.49 3.66 -1.49
C LEU A 21 1.57 2.48 -2.45
N HIS A 22 2.16 2.74 -3.61
CA HIS A 22 2.29 1.81 -4.72
C HIS A 22 3.76 1.59 -5.06
N CYS A 23 4.03 0.60 -5.89
CA CYS A 23 5.25 0.59 -6.67
C CYS A 23 4.98 0.25 -8.13
N LEU A 24 5.82 0.82 -8.98
CA LEU A 24 5.79 0.64 -10.41
C LEU A 24 6.98 -0.21 -10.84
N ALA A 25 6.72 -1.34 -11.54
CA ALA A 25 7.74 -2.29 -11.98
C ALA A 25 8.57 -1.81 -13.19
N TYR A 26 8.64 -0.51 -13.38
CA TYR A 26 9.24 0.16 -14.55
C TYR A 26 10.08 1.35 -14.10
N ASP A 27 10.92 1.88 -14.99
CA ASP A 27 11.46 3.23 -14.83
C ASP A 27 10.39 4.30 -15.13
N VAL A 28 10.79 5.57 -15.11
CA VAL A 28 9.82 6.68 -15.27
C VAL A 28 9.21 6.72 -16.65
N ASP A 29 10.03 6.60 -17.68
CA ASP A 29 9.58 6.79 -19.06
C ASP A 29 8.67 5.64 -19.49
N GLU A 30 9.08 4.41 -19.24
CA GLU A 30 8.27 3.22 -19.49
C GLU A 30 7.00 3.24 -18.62
N GLY A 31 7.10 3.63 -17.37
CA GLY A 31 5.96 3.74 -16.46
C GLY A 31 4.90 4.74 -16.91
N ILE A 32 5.32 5.88 -17.45
CA ILE A 32 4.41 6.88 -18.02
C ILE A 32 3.69 6.30 -19.25
N GLU A 33 4.41 5.59 -20.13
CA GLU A 33 3.77 4.93 -21.28
C GLU A 33 2.76 3.86 -20.80
N LYS A 34 3.09 3.07 -19.77
CA LYS A 34 2.14 2.10 -19.20
C LYS A 34 0.90 2.77 -18.59
N PHE A 35 1.04 3.93 -17.97
CA PHE A 35 -0.13 4.70 -17.51
C PHE A 35 -1.02 5.12 -18.67
N LYS A 36 -0.43 5.58 -19.78
CA LYS A 36 -1.17 5.96 -21.01
C LYS A 36 -1.85 4.76 -21.64
N GLU A 37 -1.13 3.64 -21.85
CA GLU A 37 -1.65 2.41 -22.44
C GLU A 37 -2.88 1.88 -21.66
N LYS A 38 -2.83 1.95 -20.32
CA LYS A 38 -3.88 1.42 -19.44
C LYS A 38 -4.95 2.44 -19.08
N ASN A 39 -4.83 3.68 -19.53
CA ASN A 39 -5.70 4.79 -19.13
C ASN A 39 -5.83 4.93 -17.61
N VAL A 40 -4.71 4.87 -16.90
CA VAL A 40 -4.63 5.04 -15.44
C VAL A 40 -3.62 6.12 -15.08
N SER A 41 -3.58 6.52 -13.83
CA SER A 41 -2.66 7.55 -13.35
C SER A 41 -2.36 7.37 -11.88
N SER A 42 -1.43 8.17 -11.36
CA SER A 42 -1.23 8.40 -9.94
C SER A 42 -0.96 9.88 -9.72
N HIS A 43 -0.98 10.36 -8.47
CA HIS A 43 -0.66 11.78 -8.23
C HIS A 43 0.83 12.03 -8.31
N TYR A 44 1.62 11.12 -7.76
CA TYR A 44 3.08 11.25 -7.68
C TYR A 44 3.78 9.98 -8.11
N LEU A 45 4.96 10.15 -8.70
CA LEU A 45 5.91 9.09 -9.00
C LEU A 45 7.28 9.51 -8.46
N ILE A 46 7.98 8.59 -7.80
CA ILE A 46 9.35 8.76 -7.29
C ILE A 46 10.26 7.80 -8.04
N ASP A 47 11.24 8.35 -8.78
CA ASP A 47 12.19 7.54 -9.53
C ASP A 47 13.25 6.87 -8.63
N MET A 48 14.11 6.02 -9.23
CA MET A 48 15.18 5.31 -8.54
C MET A 48 16.20 6.24 -7.84
N ASN A 49 16.32 7.50 -8.29
CA ASN A 49 17.21 8.52 -7.75
C ASN A 49 16.54 9.40 -6.68
N GLY A 50 15.24 9.18 -6.41
CA GLY A 50 14.45 9.95 -5.46
C GLY A 50 13.93 11.27 -6.03
N LYS A 51 13.90 11.46 -7.34
CA LYS A 51 13.28 12.63 -7.98
C LYS A 51 11.76 12.43 -8.03
N ILE A 52 11.01 13.50 -7.76
CA ILE A 52 9.54 13.48 -7.74
C ILE A 52 9.00 14.01 -9.07
N TYR A 53 8.06 13.28 -9.62
CA TYR A 53 7.21 13.69 -10.73
C TYR A 53 5.78 13.83 -10.21
N ARG A 54 5.11 14.95 -10.51
CA ARG A 54 3.68 15.12 -10.28
C ARG A 54 2.95 14.81 -11.58
N LEU A 55 2.15 13.76 -11.56
CA LEU A 55 1.43 13.26 -12.74
C LEU A 55 0.00 13.81 -12.80
N VAL A 56 -0.64 13.96 -11.64
CA VAL A 56 -1.99 14.52 -11.49
C VAL A 56 -1.99 15.49 -10.32
N SER A 57 -2.69 16.59 -10.46
CA SER A 57 -2.85 17.58 -9.38
C SER A 57 -3.67 16.99 -8.22
N GLU A 58 -3.36 17.37 -6.97
CA GLU A 58 -4.01 16.83 -5.76
C GLU A 58 -5.50 17.16 -5.68
N ASP A 59 -5.94 18.25 -6.32
CA ASP A 59 -7.36 18.65 -6.41
C ASP A 59 -8.17 17.79 -7.40
N LYS A 60 -7.50 16.93 -8.15
CA LYS A 60 -8.11 15.94 -9.04
C LYS A 60 -8.11 14.55 -8.42
N GLN A 61 -8.98 13.70 -8.92
CA GLN A 61 -9.07 12.29 -8.55
C GLN A 61 -8.28 11.46 -9.57
N ALA A 62 -7.03 11.11 -9.28
CA ALA A 62 -6.25 10.19 -10.11
C ALA A 62 -6.82 8.76 -10.06
N TRP A 63 -6.62 7.99 -11.12
CA TRP A 63 -7.13 6.62 -11.24
C TRP A 63 -6.05 5.59 -10.91
N HIS A 64 -5.83 5.32 -9.59
CA HIS A 64 -4.75 4.45 -9.11
C HIS A 64 -5.20 3.27 -8.25
N CYS A 65 -6.38 3.31 -7.62
CA CYS A 65 -6.82 2.25 -6.72
C CYS A 65 -7.59 1.13 -7.44
N GLY A 66 -8.33 1.48 -8.52
CA GLY A 66 -9.32 0.57 -9.12
C GLY A 66 -10.42 0.20 -8.12
N ILE A 67 -10.96 -1.02 -8.23
CA ILE A 67 -11.86 -1.59 -7.22
C ILE A 67 -11.07 -1.76 -5.93
N SER A 68 -11.52 -1.14 -4.86
CA SER A 68 -10.77 -0.99 -3.63
C SER A 68 -11.68 -0.86 -2.42
N TYR A 69 -11.18 -1.31 -1.26
CA TYR A 69 -11.89 -1.24 0.02
C TYR A 69 -10.90 -0.95 1.16
N TRP A 70 -11.28 -0.07 2.08
CA TRP A 70 -10.58 0.13 3.35
C TRP A 70 -11.52 0.70 4.41
N LYS A 71 -11.65 0.02 5.55
CA LYS A 71 -12.46 0.48 6.71
C LYS A 71 -13.88 0.89 6.32
N GLY A 72 -14.59 0.07 5.55
CA GLY A 72 -15.96 0.32 5.11
C GLY A 72 -16.10 1.27 3.91
N LYS A 73 -14.98 1.83 3.39
CA LYS A 73 -14.98 2.71 2.22
C LYS A 73 -14.59 1.95 0.96
N THR A 74 -15.33 2.19 -0.11
CA THR A 74 -14.99 1.75 -1.46
C THR A 74 -14.56 2.94 -2.32
N GLU A 75 -14.16 2.70 -3.59
CA GLU A 75 -13.80 3.75 -4.55
C GLU A 75 -12.77 4.76 -4.01
N LEU A 76 -11.70 4.25 -3.42
CA LEU A 76 -10.70 5.06 -2.70
C LEU A 76 -10.00 6.11 -3.57
N ASN A 77 -10.08 6.05 -4.90
CA ASN A 77 -9.66 7.16 -5.78
C ASN A 77 -10.27 8.50 -5.36
N LYS A 78 -11.52 8.50 -4.87
CA LYS A 78 -12.25 9.72 -4.47
C LYS A 78 -11.59 10.45 -3.30
N THR A 79 -11.03 9.70 -2.34
CA THR A 79 -10.55 10.23 -1.06
C THR A 79 -9.05 10.07 -0.83
N SER A 80 -8.31 9.57 -1.82
CA SER A 80 -6.89 9.27 -1.64
C SER A 80 -5.95 10.07 -2.54
N ILE A 81 -4.69 10.10 -2.12
CA ILE A 81 -3.53 10.47 -2.93
C ILE A 81 -2.71 9.21 -3.18
N GLY A 82 -2.48 8.84 -4.44
CA GLY A 82 -1.58 7.75 -4.83
C GLY A 82 -0.15 8.23 -5.02
N ILE A 83 0.80 7.46 -4.48
CA ILE A 83 2.25 7.68 -4.66
C ILE A 83 2.88 6.40 -5.16
N GLU A 84 3.40 6.45 -6.37
CA GLU A 84 4.18 5.37 -6.96
C GLU A 84 5.66 5.52 -6.62
N VAL A 85 6.35 4.42 -6.38
CA VAL A 85 7.81 4.37 -6.24
C VAL A 85 8.35 3.37 -7.25
N CYS A 86 9.24 3.81 -8.15
CA CYS A 86 9.85 2.91 -9.13
C CYS A 86 10.59 1.75 -8.45
N SER A 87 10.29 0.52 -8.84
CA SER A 87 10.93 -0.69 -8.36
C SER A 87 10.88 -1.77 -9.43
N PRO A 88 11.93 -1.95 -10.24
CA PRO A 88 11.97 -2.97 -11.30
C PRO A 88 11.68 -4.39 -10.81
N SER A 89 11.92 -4.67 -9.53
CA SER A 89 11.60 -5.96 -8.90
C SER A 89 10.16 -6.06 -8.37
N LEU A 90 9.29 -5.09 -8.62
CA LEU A 90 7.95 -4.99 -8.03
C LEU A 90 7.97 -5.06 -6.49
N GLY A 91 8.96 -4.41 -5.87
CA GLY A 91 9.12 -4.37 -4.42
C GLY A 91 9.56 -5.69 -3.77
N GLN A 92 10.20 -6.59 -4.52
CA GLN A 92 10.85 -7.78 -3.96
C GLN A 92 12.25 -7.48 -3.42
N GLU A 93 12.89 -6.46 -3.98
CA GLU A 93 14.19 -5.95 -3.53
C GLU A 93 14.04 -4.61 -2.80
N ALA A 94 15.05 -4.28 -2.00
CA ALA A 94 15.05 -3.07 -1.19
C ALA A 94 15.06 -1.80 -2.06
N TYR A 95 14.24 -0.86 -1.68
CA TYR A 95 14.20 0.49 -2.26
C TYR A 95 15.46 1.30 -1.91
N SER A 96 15.88 2.19 -2.81
CA SER A 96 17.05 3.02 -2.54
C SER A 96 16.83 3.97 -1.36
N LYS A 97 17.90 4.28 -0.62
CA LYS A 97 17.82 5.26 0.49
C LYS A 97 17.30 6.63 0.02
N LYS A 98 17.64 7.04 -1.21
CA LYS A 98 17.18 8.30 -1.80
C LYS A 98 15.67 8.29 -2.02
N GLN A 99 15.11 7.20 -2.56
CA GLN A 99 13.67 7.04 -2.75
C GLN A 99 12.92 7.13 -1.42
N ILE A 100 13.36 6.36 -0.41
CA ILE A 100 12.68 6.32 0.89
C ILE A 100 12.78 7.66 1.61
N TYR A 101 13.92 8.36 1.55
CA TYR A 101 14.04 9.71 2.09
C TYR A 101 13.05 10.69 1.43
N THR A 102 12.96 10.64 0.11
CA THR A 102 12.03 11.49 -0.66
C THR A 102 10.57 11.15 -0.34
N LEU A 103 10.23 9.85 -0.29
CA LEU A 103 8.90 9.37 0.07
C LEU A 103 8.48 9.88 1.46
N ILE A 104 9.37 9.78 2.45
CA ILE A 104 9.12 10.29 3.82
C ILE A 104 8.79 11.78 3.81
N ARG A 105 9.57 12.59 3.09
CA ARG A 105 9.34 14.04 3.00
C ARG A 105 8.00 14.35 2.32
N LEU A 106 7.69 13.67 1.22
CA LEU A 106 6.42 13.85 0.51
C LEU A 106 5.24 13.44 1.37
N CYS A 107 5.28 12.27 1.98
CA CYS A 107 4.22 11.79 2.87
C CYS A 107 3.99 12.74 4.04
N LYS A 108 5.05 13.22 4.73
CA LYS A 108 4.91 14.18 5.84
C LYS A 108 4.22 15.47 5.39
N LYS A 109 4.56 16.00 4.21
CA LYS A 109 3.91 17.18 3.63
C LYS A 109 2.40 16.93 3.41
N LEU A 110 2.03 15.81 2.80
CA LEU A 110 0.64 15.45 2.50
C LEU A 110 -0.15 15.16 3.78
N ILE A 111 0.42 14.41 4.71
CA ILE A 111 -0.19 14.13 6.03
C ILE A 111 -0.52 15.44 6.75
N LYS A 112 0.42 16.38 6.80
CA LYS A 112 0.20 17.69 7.43
C LYS A 112 -0.87 18.51 6.70
N LYS A 113 -0.83 18.53 5.37
CA LYS A 113 -1.76 19.32 4.54
C LYS A 113 -3.21 18.84 4.64
N TYR A 114 -3.42 17.53 4.66
CA TYR A 114 -4.74 16.91 4.60
C TYR A 114 -5.17 16.26 5.92
N HIS A 115 -4.39 16.39 6.99
CA HIS A 115 -4.66 15.81 8.30
C HIS A 115 -4.90 14.28 8.26
N ILE A 116 -4.14 13.58 7.40
CA ILE A 116 -4.33 12.15 7.16
C ILE A 116 -3.94 11.35 8.40
N LYS A 117 -4.86 10.52 8.88
CA LYS A 117 -4.62 9.63 10.03
C LYS A 117 -3.64 8.52 9.65
N LYS A 118 -2.78 8.10 10.59
CA LYS A 118 -1.81 7.02 10.35
C LYS A 118 -2.43 5.71 9.89
N ILE A 119 -3.66 5.40 10.36
CA ILE A 119 -4.42 4.21 9.98
C ILE A 119 -4.89 4.22 8.52
N ASN A 120 -4.88 5.39 7.87
CA ASN A 120 -5.27 5.59 6.47
C ASN A 120 -4.05 5.72 5.55
N ILE A 121 -2.87 5.26 5.98
CA ILE A 121 -1.69 5.16 5.12
C ILE A 121 -1.50 3.69 4.81
N VAL A 122 -1.86 3.29 3.60
CA VAL A 122 -2.09 1.91 3.19
C VAL A 122 -1.30 1.53 1.95
N ALA A 123 -1.09 0.23 1.77
CA ALA A 123 -0.58 -0.34 0.53
C ALA A 123 -1.71 -0.50 -0.50
N HIS A 124 -1.38 -0.56 -1.79
CA HIS A 124 -2.33 -1.00 -2.79
C HIS A 124 -2.83 -2.43 -2.50
N SER A 125 -1.92 -3.31 -2.07
CA SER A 125 -2.28 -4.66 -1.64
C SER A 125 -3.19 -4.71 -0.41
N ASP A 126 -3.16 -3.71 0.48
CA ASP A 126 -4.06 -3.67 1.64
C ASP A 126 -5.51 -3.41 1.19
N ILE A 127 -5.70 -2.55 0.18
CA ILE A 127 -7.02 -2.10 -0.29
C ILE A 127 -7.59 -2.91 -1.47
N ALA A 128 -6.78 -3.76 -2.09
CA ALA A 128 -7.15 -4.61 -3.22
C ALA A 128 -6.43 -5.97 -3.15
N PRO A 129 -6.59 -6.74 -2.06
CA PRO A 129 -5.75 -7.89 -1.73
C PRO A 129 -5.81 -9.02 -2.76
N THR A 130 -6.93 -9.18 -3.45
CA THR A 130 -7.11 -10.21 -4.51
C THR A 130 -6.44 -9.84 -5.84
N ARG A 131 -6.07 -8.55 -6.03
CA ARG A 131 -5.67 -8.03 -7.35
C ARG A 131 -4.26 -7.43 -7.39
N LYS A 132 -3.72 -7.04 -6.23
CA LYS A 132 -2.53 -6.19 -6.18
C LYS A 132 -1.46 -6.69 -5.22
N PRO A 133 -0.20 -6.83 -5.70
CA PRO A 133 0.93 -7.22 -4.86
C PRO A 133 1.71 -6.03 -4.29
N ASP A 134 1.57 -4.83 -4.89
CA ASP A 134 2.39 -3.65 -4.61
C ASP A 134 2.01 -2.96 -3.28
N PRO A 135 2.97 -2.30 -2.63
CA PRO A 135 4.35 -2.00 -3.04
C PRO A 135 5.36 -3.13 -2.77
N GLY A 136 4.94 -4.36 -2.51
CA GLY A 136 5.77 -5.53 -2.35
C GLY A 136 6.33 -5.74 -0.94
N LYS A 137 6.97 -6.91 -0.74
CA LYS A 137 7.41 -7.37 0.58
C LYS A 137 8.59 -6.60 1.16
N ALA A 138 9.45 -6.06 0.31
CA ALA A 138 10.63 -5.29 0.74
C ALA A 138 10.34 -3.81 1.00
N PHE A 139 9.07 -3.39 0.89
CA PHE A 139 8.71 -2.02 1.21
C PHE A 139 8.88 -1.74 2.71
N PRO A 140 9.58 -0.67 3.12
CA PRO A 140 10.11 -0.53 4.48
C PRO A 140 9.09 0.03 5.47
N TRP A 141 7.92 -0.61 5.61
CA TRP A 141 6.80 -0.16 6.45
C TRP A 141 7.18 0.16 7.90
N LYS A 142 8.00 -0.71 8.53
CA LYS A 142 8.49 -0.50 9.89
C LYS A 142 9.31 0.78 10.03
N TYR A 143 10.15 1.06 9.03
CA TYR A 143 10.97 2.28 9.01
C TYR A 143 10.11 3.53 8.75
N LEU A 144 9.14 3.44 7.85
CA LEU A 144 8.18 4.52 7.59
C LEU A 144 7.37 4.85 8.84
N ALA A 145 6.87 3.85 9.56
CA ALA A 145 6.11 4.06 10.81
C ALA A 145 6.95 4.74 11.89
N ARG A 146 8.24 4.40 12.03
CA ARG A 146 9.19 5.11 12.92
C ARG A 146 9.36 6.58 12.54
N ASN A 147 9.13 6.93 11.28
CA ASN A 147 9.14 8.30 10.77
C ASN A 147 7.76 8.98 10.78
N GLY A 148 6.75 8.35 11.40
CA GLY A 148 5.39 8.89 11.53
C GLY A 148 4.46 8.61 10.35
N ILE A 149 4.85 7.70 9.43
CA ILE A 149 4.09 7.35 8.23
C ILE A 149 3.53 5.94 8.38
N GLY A 150 2.21 5.85 8.54
CA GLY A 150 1.53 4.60 8.84
C GLY A 150 1.73 4.12 10.28
N LEU A 151 1.33 2.89 10.54
CA LEU A 151 1.44 2.22 11.83
C LEU A 151 2.33 0.97 11.72
N TRP A 152 2.94 0.63 12.84
CA TRP A 152 3.64 -0.63 13.06
C TRP A 152 3.30 -1.16 14.45
N TYR A 153 3.49 -2.44 14.67
CA TYR A 153 3.10 -3.12 15.90
C TYR A 153 4.27 -3.30 16.88
N ASN A 154 3.92 -3.50 18.15
CA ASN A 154 4.80 -4.07 19.17
C ASN A 154 4.22 -5.43 19.57
N ILE A 155 4.97 -6.50 19.31
CA ILE A 155 4.53 -7.88 19.53
C ILE A 155 4.12 -8.18 20.98
N LYS A 156 4.62 -7.41 21.94
CA LYS A 156 4.26 -7.54 23.37
C LYS A 156 2.79 -7.18 23.65
N ASN A 157 2.15 -6.44 22.75
CA ASN A 157 0.75 -6.05 22.92
C ASN A 157 -0.25 -7.13 22.46
N ALA A 158 0.24 -8.24 21.89
CA ALA A 158 -0.63 -9.30 21.37
C ALA A 158 -1.54 -9.94 22.44
N ASP A 159 -1.06 -10.02 23.68
CA ASP A 159 -1.77 -10.70 24.76
C ASP A 159 -2.70 -9.75 25.54
N THR A 160 -2.77 -8.46 25.17
CA THR A 160 -3.56 -7.43 25.87
C THR A 160 -4.88 -7.09 25.19
N VAL A 161 -5.17 -7.71 24.04
CA VAL A 161 -6.38 -7.42 23.26
C VAL A 161 -7.51 -8.39 23.55
N GLU A 162 -8.73 -7.94 23.30
CA GLU A 162 -9.93 -8.79 23.36
C GLU A 162 -9.80 -10.03 22.46
N LYS A 163 -10.53 -11.09 22.78
CA LYS A 163 -10.50 -12.32 21.98
C LYS A 163 -11.53 -12.23 20.86
N LEU A 164 -11.03 -12.10 19.63
CA LEU A 164 -11.82 -12.04 18.39
C LEU A 164 -11.43 -13.19 17.44
N SER A 165 -12.23 -13.42 16.40
CA SER A 165 -11.83 -14.27 15.30
C SER A 165 -10.79 -13.56 14.42
N GLU A 166 -10.06 -14.32 13.58
CA GLU A 166 -9.10 -13.77 12.61
C GLU A 166 -9.76 -12.77 11.66
N GLU A 167 -10.94 -13.12 11.18
CA GLU A 167 -11.76 -12.29 10.30
C GLU A 167 -12.12 -10.95 10.97
N GLN A 168 -12.62 -11.01 12.20
CA GLN A 168 -12.97 -9.81 12.98
C GLN A 168 -11.77 -8.90 13.24
N TYR A 169 -10.57 -9.45 13.51
CA TYR A 169 -9.36 -8.64 13.63
C TYR A 169 -9.02 -7.92 12.33
N LEU A 170 -9.02 -8.65 11.19
CA LEU A 170 -8.72 -8.07 9.89
C LEU A 170 -9.72 -6.98 9.50
N GLU A 171 -11.02 -7.24 9.68
CA GLU A 171 -12.08 -6.27 9.40
C GLU A 171 -11.91 -5.00 10.24
N LYS A 172 -11.68 -5.13 11.56
CA LYS A 172 -11.46 -3.98 12.45
C LYS A 172 -10.19 -3.20 12.13
N ILE A 173 -9.13 -3.85 11.62
CA ILE A 173 -7.95 -3.18 11.07
C ILE A 173 -8.34 -2.39 9.82
N GLY A 174 -9.19 -2.95 8.94
CA GLY A 174 -9.71 -2.27 7.77
C GLY A 174 -9.77 -3.07 6.48
N TYR A 175 -9.30 -4.32 6.48
CA TYR A 175 -9.27 -5.17 5.29
C TYR A 175 -10.67 -5.58 4.83
N ASP A 176 -10.83 -5.79 3.52
CA ASP A 176 -11.95 -6.54 2.97
C ASP A 176 -11.71 -8.03 3.25
N VAL A 177 -12.63 -8.63 3.97
CA VAL A 177 -12.56 -10.06 4.37
C VAL A 177 -13.44 -10.97 3.52
N SER A 178 -14.01 -10.47 2.44
CA SER A 178 -14.81 -11.27 1.46
C SER A 178 -13.98 -12.41 0.86
N ASP A 179 -12.67 -12.22 0.70
CA ASP A 179 -11.67 -13.26 0.49
C ASP A 179 -10.67 -13.24 1.64
N LEU A 180 -10.93 -14.08 2.64
CA LEU A 180 -10.14 -14.14 3.87
C LEU A 180 -8.67 -14.54 3.61
N ILE A 181 -8.39 -15.40 2.62
CA ILE A 181 -7.01 -15.80 2.30
C ILE A 181 -6.26 -14.65 1.67
N ALA A 182 -6.87 -13.92 0.76
CA ALA A 182 -6.26 -12.75 0.15
C ALA A 182 -5.99 -11.65 1.18
N ALA A 183 -6.93 -11.39 2.10
CA ALA A 183 -6.75 -10.44 3.19
C ALA A 183 -5.59 -10.84 4.12
N LYS A 184 -5.50 -12.12 4.52
CA LYS A 184 -4.40 -12.67 5.31
C LYS A 184 -3.06 -12.54 4.59
N TRP A 185 -3.03 -12.81 3.30
CA TRP A 185 -1.82 -12.72 2.49
C TRP A 185 -1.32 -11.28 2.34
N ALA A 186 -2.22 -10.33 2.08
CA ALA A 186 -1.89 -8.90 2.04
C ALA A 186 -1.38 -8.40 3.40
N PHE A 187 -2.03 -8.80 4.50
CA PHE A 187 -1.56 -8.53 5.86
C PHE A 187 -0.14 -9.05 6.08
N CYS A 188 0.13 -10.32 5.73
CA CYS A 188 1.46 -10.91 5.87
C CYS A 188 2.50 -10.18 5.03
N ARG A 189 2.19 -9.80 3.78
CA ARG A 189 3.09 -9.03 2.90
C ARG A 189 3.54 -7.72 3.56
N ARG A 190 2.69 -7.09 4.34
CA ARG A 190 3.00 -5.85 5.03
C ARG A 190 3.70 -6.05 6.37
N PHE A 191 3.22 -6.97 7.20
CA PHE A 191 3.62 -7.08 8.61
C PHE A 191 4.51 -8.29 8.93
N ILE A 192 4.56 -9.30 8.07
CA ILE A 192 5.36 -10.52 8.20
C ILE A 192 6.04 -10.83 6.85
N PRO A 193 6.77 -9.88 6.25
CA PRO A 193 7.26 -10.01 4.86
C PRO A 193 8.21 -11.18 4.64
N ASP A 194 8.84 -11.70 5.68
CA ASP A 194 9.83 -12.79 5.60
C ASP A 194 9.21 -14.12 5.12
N ILE A 195 7.90 -14.31 5.31
CA ILE A 195 7.20 -15.51 4.82
C ILE A 195 6.80 -15.41 3.35
N ILE A 196 6.89 -14.24 2.74
CA ILE A 196 6.49 -14.02 1.34
C ILE A 196 7.64 -14.43 0.43
N PRO A 197 7.50 -15.48 -0.40
CA PRO A 197 8.55 -15.89 -1.33
C PRO A 197 8.79 -14.84 -2.42
N ASN A 198 9.93 -14.93 -3.09
CA ASN A 198 10.14 -14.24 -4.36
C ASN A 198 9.41 -15.02 -5.46
N ASP A 199 8.96 -14.28 -6.47
CA ASP A 199 8.32 -14.86 -7.64
C ASP A 199 8.63 -13.99 -8.88
N SER A 200 8.28 -14.46 -10.07
CA SER A 200 8.36 -13.65 -11.27
C SER A 200 7.39 -12.47 -11.17
N ILE A 201 7.74 -11.34 -11.80
CA ILE A 201 6.86 -10.16 -11.83
C ILE A 201 5.53 -10.51 -12.49
N GLU A 202 5.55 -11.33 -13.52
CA GLU A 202 4.36 -11.81 -14.22
C GLU A 202 3.43 -12.58 -13.27
N ASN A 203 3.95 -13.51 -12.48
CA ASN A 203 3.17 -14.26 -11.51
C ASN A 203 2.60 -13.35 -10.42
N LEU A 204 3.42 -12.42 -9.89
CA LEU A 204 2.95 -11.47 -8.87
C LEU A 204 1.81 -10.59 -9.37
N ILE A 205 1.84 -10.17 -10.64
CA ILE A 205 0.77 -9.35 -11.24
C ILE A 205 -0.48 -10.19 -11.52
N ASN A 206 -0.32 -11.38 -12.08
CA ASN A 206 -1.44 -12.22 -12.51
C ASN A 206 -2.05 -13.03 -11.36
N LYS A 207 -1.23 -13.43 -10.38
CA LYS A 207 -1.62 -14.22 -9.20
C LYS A 207 -1.03 -13.60 -7.92
N PRO A 208 -1.51 -12.43 -7.47
CA PRO A 208 -0.94 -11.76 -6.29
C PRO A 208 -1.10 -12.55 -4.98
N VAL A 209 -2.01 -13.50 -4.96
CA VAL A 209 -2.19 -14.50 -3.89
C VAL A 209 -1.85 -15.87 -4.48
N PRO A 210 -0.77 -16.53 -4.07
CA PRO A 210 -0.42 -17.85 -4.58
C PRO A 210 -1.39 -18.93 -4.07
N GLU A 211 -1.57 -19.98 -4.83
CA GLU A 211 -2.49 -21.08 -4.50
C GLU A 211 -2.17 -21.75 -3.14
N ASN A 212 -0.88 -21.78 -2.79
CA ASN A 212 -0.38 -22.32 -1.52
C ASN A 212 -0.25 -21.27 -0.41
N ALA A 213 -0.85 -20.08 -0.54
CA ALA A 213 -0.76 -19.01 0.45
C ALA A 213 -1.08 -19.48 1.87
N LYS A 214 -2.12 -20.31 2.01
CA LYS A 214 -2.55 -20.85 3.31
C LYS A 214 -1.44 -21.68 3.99
N GLN A 215 -0.69 -22.47 3.22
CA GLN A 215 0.38 -23.33 3.73
C GLN A 215 1.63 -22.53 4.13
N LEU A 216 1.87 -21.38 3.48
CA LEU A 216 3.01 -20.51 3.75
C LEU A 216 2.83 -19.66 5.01
N ILE A 217 1.60 -19.47 5.48
CA ILE A 217 1.31 -18.66 6.67
C ILE A 217 1.53 -19.51 7.93
N ASP A 218 2.61 -19.21 8.68
CA ASP A 218 2.77 -19.74 10.04
C ASP A 218 1.66 -19.19 10.93
N HIS A 219 0.74 -20.06 11.34
CA HIS A 219 -0.45 -19.69 12.09
C HIS A 219 -0.11 -18.99 13.42
N ASN A 220 0.87 -19.48 14.17
CA ASN A 220 1.23 -18.91 15.48
C ASN A 220 1.84 -17.51 15.35
N LEU A 221 2.78 -17.36 14.43
CA LEU A 221 3.38 -16.05 14.13
C LEU A 221 2.33 -15.06 13.61
N TYR A 222 1.49 -15.52 12.70
CA TYR A 222 0.43 -14.72 12.11
C TYR A 222 -0.56 -14.21 13.16
N ILE A 223 -1.14 -15.08 13.98
CA ILE A 223 -2.13 -14.70 15.02
C ILE A 223 -1.52 -13.73 16.03
N LYS A 224 -0.31 -13.99 16.49
CA LYS A 224 0.36 -13.10 17.43
C LYS A 224 0.60 -11.72 16.82
N THR A 225 1.03 -11.68 15.56
CA THR A 225 1.25 -10.42 14.84
C THR A 225 -0.08 -9.70 14.58
N LEU A 226 -1.13 -10.43 14.17
CA LEU A 226 -2.46 -9.88 13.89
C LEU A 226 -3.03 -9.15 15.13
N LYS A 227 -2.97 -9.77 16.28
CA LYS A 227 -3.38 -9.18 17.56
C LYS A 227 -2.58 -7.91 17.91
N ALA A 228 -1.25 -7.97 17.74
CA ALA A 228 -0.38 -6.83 18.02
C ALA A 228 -0.61 -5.66 17.04
N VAL A 229 -0.92 -5.94 15.77
CA VAL A 229 -1.31 -4.92 14.79
C VAL A 229 -2.68 -4.35 15.14
N TYR A 230 -3.67 -5.19 15.45
CA TYR A 230 -4.99 -4.74 15.87
C TYR A 230 -4.90 -3.74 17.02
N TYR A 231 -4.13 -4.04 18.07
CA TYR A 231 -3.88 -3.10 19.18
C TYR A 231 -3.38 -1.72 18.70
N SER A 232 -2.55 -1.70 17.66
CA SER A 232 -2.00 -0.44 17.13
C SER A 232 -3.00 0.34 16.27
N TYR A 233 -4.08 -0.32 15.81
CA TYR A 233 -5.15 0.26 14.98
C TYR A 233 -6.42 0.60 15.78
N SER A 234 -6.53 0.10 17.02
CA SER A 234 -7.57 0.45 17.99
C SER A 234 -7.26 1.78 18.67
#